data_ff6de5e26b6e1d4b6b5cd16e938517ee
#
_entry.id   ff6de5e26b6e1d4b6b5cd16e938517ee
#
_cell.length_a   1.000
_cell.length_b   1.000
_cell.length_c   1.000
_cell.angle_alpha   90.00
_cell.angle_beta   90.00
_cell.angle_gamma   90.00
#
_symmetry.space_group_name_H-M   'P 1'
#
loop_
_entity.id
_entity.type
_entity.pdbx_description
1 polymer ?
#
loop_
_entity_poly.entity_id
_entity_poly.type
_entity_poly.pdbx_seq_one_letter_code
_entity_poly.pdbx_strand_id
1 'polypeptide(L)'
;MTFEGVVAEAQRLAAAPYAAPAEDLPPALAALSYDGYRRIVFRPAEALRLGRNFSAQLFHRGFLQKKRVRLFVQPRSGAPRPVAYDQRLFDLGKDLAGQSFAPDLGFAGFRLHYAFSDAPKNRPPGFQEEFLVFLGASYFRLRGDGQEYGLSARGLAIGTGAPEGEEFPDFVAHWICEPDAEARTLTVLSLLDSPSVAGAYRFEIAPGDPSRMTVTASLHPRRRLDKAGLAPLTSMFLHGESGPGARNAQAFDDFRPEVHDSDGLVVMTEADRLWRPLVNGRPAPQISAFRAAPLRGFGLLQRERNFAAYLDVEARHEARPGHWVEPLAEEKRPEMVAAGASPRPGAFADGAVQLFEIPSREEYMDNIVAAFVPAAPLEAGKPLRLAYRLTTVGTEPTEALPGDLARVVSTRVGSAERLRPTEPPSPQRRLYAIDFEGPNLPRDHDESVRAVVTASAGAVVEPVAAPVPQTGGWRIYVEWRPPAPLPPGDVILRAYLEKDGRRISETWDAPA
;
A
#
# COMPACT_ATOMS: atom_id res chain seq x y z
N MET A 1 20.45 -16.99 -12.80
CA MET A 1 19.65 -17.11 -11.55
C MET A 1 18.20 -17.37 -11.91
N THR A 2 17.56 -18.32 -11.28
CA THR A 2 16.13 -18.61 -11.42
C THR A 2 15.42 -18.34 -10.08
N PHE A 3 14.10 -18.31 -10.06
CA PHE A 3 13.35 -18.15 -8.81
C PHE A 3 13.69 -19.28 -7.82
N GLU A 4 13.73 -20.54 -8.27
CA GLU A 4 14.10 -21.67 -7.39
C GLU A 4 15.58 -21.56 -6.93
N GLY A 5 16.47 -20.94 -7.71
CA GLY A 5 17.82 -20.62 -7.27
C GLY A 5 17.84 -19.60 -6.13
N VAL A 6 16.96 -18.58 -6.17
CA VAL A 6 16.80 -17.63 -5.05
C VAL A 6 16.15 -18.31 -3.85
N VAL A 7 15.19 -19.24 -4.07
CA VAL A 7 14.60 -20.06 -2.99
C VAL A 7 15.67 -20.88 -2.27
N ALA A 8 16.56 -21.52 -3.03
CA ALA A 8 17.67 -22.29 -2.43
C ALA A 8 18.61 -21.39 -1.61
N GLU A 9 18.89 -20.19 -2.08
CA GLU A 9 19.72 -19.22 -1.34
C GLU A 9 18.99 -18.73 -0.07
N ALA A 10 17.68 -18.45 -0.13
CA ALA A 10 16.89 -18.11 1.03
C ALA A 10 16.86 -19.24 2.08
N GLN A 11 16.75 -20.49 1.63
CA GLN A 11 16.84 -21.68 2.52
C GLN A 11 18.21 -21.75 3.19
N ARG A 12 19.27 -21.53 2.43
CA ARG A 12 20.64 -21.52 2.97
C ARG A 12 20.84 -20.44 4.02
N LEU A 13 20.33 -19.21 3.77
CA LEU A 13 20.35 -18.12 4.74
C LEU A 13 19.50 -18.45 5.98
N ALA A 14 18.31 -19.01 5.82
CA ALA A 14 17.44 -19.37 6.94
C ALA A 14 18.06 -20.44 7.85
N ALA A 15 18.87 -21.33 7.29
CA ALA A 15 19.59 -22.37 8.04
C ALA A 15 20.84 -21.87 8.79
N ALA A 16 21.29 -20.65 8.50
CA ALA A 16 22.46 -20.02 9.13
C ALA A 16 22.00 -18.92 10.11
N PRO A 17 22.85 -18.58 11.12
CA PRO A 17 22.63 -17.39 11.92
C PRO A 17 22.53 -16.13 11.04
N TYR A 18 21.63 -15.24 11.40
CA TYR A 18 21.47 -13.97 10.67
C TYR A 18 22.75 -13.12 10.81
N ALA A 19 23.19 -12.57 9.69
CA ALA A 19 24.26 -11.59 9.62
C ALA A 19 23.70 -10.29 9.04
N ALA A 20 23.65 -9.25 9.85
CA ALA A 20 23.16 -7.95 9.41
C ALA A 20 23.99 -7.40 8.24
N PRO A 21 23.38 -6.78 7.22
CA PRO A 21 24.12 -6.06 6.20
C PRO A 21 25.05 -5.00 6.81
N ALA A 22 26.27 -4.90 6.30
CA ALA A 22 27.21 -3.91 6.80
C ALA A 22 26.69 -2.48 6.51
N GLU A 23 26.77 -1.62 7.52
CA GLU A 23 26.50 -0.17 7.42
C GLU A 23 27.83 0.61 7.30
N ASP A 24 28.75 0.10 6.51
CA ASP A 24 30.11 0.61 6.27
C ASP A 24 30.12 1.87 5.38
N LEU A 25 29.27 2.84 5.69
CA LEU A 25 29.16 4.05 4.89
C LEU A 25 30.33 5.01 5.18
N PRO A 26 31.03 5.53 4.14
CA PRO A 26 32.03 6.57 4.32
C PRO A 26 31.49 7.79 5.09
N PRO A 27 32.27 8.40 6.00
CA PRO A 27 31.80 9.51 6.83
C PRO A 27 31.18 10.67 6.05
N ALA A 28 31.74 11.02 4.90
CA ALA A 28 31.19 12.08 4.05
C ALA A 28 29.77 11.78 3.55
N LEU A 29 29.45 10.52 3.27
CA LEU A 29 28.12 10.08 2.86
C LEU A 29 27.16 9.95 4.05
N ALA A 30 27.68 9.51 5.20
CA ALA A 30 26.89 9.38 6.42
C ALA A 30 26.46 10.73 7.00
N ALA A 31 27.26 11.78 6.81
CA ALA A 31 27.03 13.13 7.30
C ALA A 31 26.13 13.98 6.41
N LEU A 32 25.67 13.49 5.25
CA LEU A 32 24.80 14.22 4.37
C LEU A 32 23.47 14.56 5.06
N SER A 33 22.98 15.79 4.81
CA SER A 33 21.58 16.13 5.07
C SER A 33 20.68 15.53 3.99
N TYR A 34 19.37 15.59 4.19
CA TYR A 34 18.39 15.21 3.16
C TYR A 34 18.62 15.94 1.84
N ASP A 35 18.80 17.26 1.90
CA ASP A 35 19.07 18.07 0.71
C ASP A 35 20.42 17.73 0.06
N GLY A 36 21.42 17.40 0.86
CA GLY A 36 22.71 16.91 0.36
C GLY A 36 22.56 15.61 -0.41
N TYR A 37 21.79 14.68 0.14
CA TYR A 37 21.53 13.39 -0.50
C TYR A 37 20.72 13.55 -1.80
N ARG A 38 19.70 14.41 -1.84
CA ARG A 38 18.91 14.68 -3.05
C ARG A 38 19.73 15.26 -4.21
N ARG A 39 20.87 15.89 -3.93
CA ARG A 39 21.81 16.39 -4.95
C ARG A 39 22.64 15.31 -5.63
N ILE A 40 22.63 14.08 -5.08
CA ILE A 40 23.25 12.95 -5.76
C ILE A 40 22.27 12.45 -6.83
N VAL A 41 22.59 12.69 -8.07
CA VAL A 41 21.71 12.37 -9.21
C VAL A 41 22.39 11.34 -10.11
N PHE A 42 21.69 10.23 -10.40
CA PHE A 42 22.13 9.27 -11.38
C PHE A 42 22.13 9.90 -12.78
N ARG A 43 23.15 9.68 -13.59
CA ARG A 43 23.26 10.19 -14.96
C ARG A 43 22.37 9.37 -15.89
N PRO A 44 21.27 9.91 -16.46
CA PRO A 44 20.32 9.13 -17.27
C PRO A 44 20.96 8.46 -18.50
N ALA A 45 22.05 9.04 -19.05
CA ALA A 45 22.79 8.45 -20.16
C ALA A 45 23.45 7.11 -19.82
N GLU A 46 23.73 6.87 -18.53
CA GLU A 46 24.39 5.66 -18.00
C GLU A 46 23.37 4.59 -17.56
N ALA A 47 22.07 4.79 -17.83
CA ALA A 47 21.03 3.85 -17.43
C ALA A 47 21.25 2.46 -18.04
N LEU A 48 21.06 1.42 -17.23
CA LEU A 48 21.11 0.04 -17.69
C LEU A 48 19.95 -0.22 -18.65
N ARG A 49 20.25 -0.42 -19.92
CA ARG A 49 19.22 -0.72 -20.94
C ARG A 49 18.74 -2.16 -20.83
N LEU A 50 17.42 -2.35 -20.79
CA LEU A 50 16.72 -3.62 -20.59
C LEU A 50 15.71 -3.80 -21.74
N GLY A 51 16.15 -4.34 -22.87
CA GLY A 51 15.39 -4.31 -24.11
C GLY A 51 15.20 -2.89 -24.64
N ARG A 52 14.13 -2.65 -25.40
CA ARG A 52 13.80 -1.31 -25.94
C ARG A 52 12.96 -0.47 -24.99
N ASN A 53 12.09 -1.14 -24.23
CA ASN A 53 11.04 -0.45 -23.48
C ASN A 53 11.43 -0.12 -22.04
N PHE A 54 12.46 -0.77 -21.49
CA PHE A 54 12.86 -0.60 -20.09
C PHE A 54 14.27 -0.07 -19.93
N SER A 55 14.51 0.60 -18.81
CA SER A 55 15.84 0.87 -18.29
C SER A 55 15.83 0.92 -16.76
N ALA A 56 17.01 0.76 -16.17
CA ALA A 56 17.20 0.88 -14.72
C ALA A 56 18.21 1.98 -14.41
N GLN A 57 17.93 2.77 -13.38
CA GLN A 57 18.84 3.72 -12.75
C GLN A 57 19.04 3.32 -11.30
N LEU A 58 20.16 3.69 -10.72
CA LEU A 58 20.63 3.17 -9.45
C LEU A 58 20.60 4.27 -8.39
N PHE A 59 20.33 3.90 -7.13
CA PHE A 59 20.42 4.83 -6.00
C PHE A 59 21.77 4.72 -5.31
N HIS A 60 22.39 5.86 -5.10
CA HIS A 60 23.62 5.97 -4.34
C HIS A 60 23.36 5.69 -2.85
N ARG A 61 24.33 5.15 -2.13
CA ARG A 61 24.29 5.08 -0.67
C ARG A 61 24.59 6.46 -0.07
N GLY A 62 23.95 6.80 1.02
CA GLY A 62 24.13 8.07 1.74
C GLY A 62 22.97 8.42 2.65
N PHE A 63 23.15 9.33 3.61
CA PHE A 63 22.13 9.77 4.54
C PHE A 63 21.50 8.58 5.29
N LEU A 64 20.20 8.33 5.13
CA LEU A 64 19.49 7.19 5.71
C LEU A 64 19.66 5.89 4.91
N GLN A 65 20.09 5.97 3.65
CA GLN A 65 20.26 4.83 2.76
C GLN A 65 21.66 4.20 2.96
N LYS A 66 21.88 3.60 4.14
CA LYS A 66 23.21 3.13 4.57
C LYS A 66 23.56 1.72 4.11
N LYS A 67 22.55 0.85 3.99
CA LYS A 67 22.73 -0.56 3.67
C LYS A 67 23.11 -0.76 2.20
N ARG A 68 23.99 -1.72 1.94
CA ARG A 68 24.37 -2.11 0.58
C ARG A 68 23.42 -3.18 0.06
N VAL A 69 22.87 -2.95 -1.13
CA VAL A 69 22.07 -3.92 -1.87
C VAL A 69 22.88 -4.45 -3.05
N ARG A 70 22.97 -5.78 -3.19
CA ARG A 70 23.65 -6.42 -4.31
C ARG A 70 22.74 -6.42 -5.53
N LEU A 71 23.21 -5.84 -6.64
CA LEU A 71 22.44 -5.76 -7.88
C LEU A 71 23.12 -6.59 -8.97
N PHE A 72 22.31 -7.32 -9.71
CA PHE A 72 22.74 -8.16 -10.82
C PHE A 72 21.81 -7.95 -12.02
N VAL A 73 22.36 -7.99 -13.21
CA VAL A 73 21.60 -8.21 -14.45
C VAL A 73 21.66 -9.70 -14.75
N GLN A 74 20.50 -10.34 -14.85
CA GLN A 74 20.39 -11.73 -15.27
C GLN A 74 20.14 -11.78 -16.76
N PRO A 75 21.15 -12.15 -17.56
CA PRO A 75 20.93 -12.29 -19.00
C PRO A 75 19.98 -13.46 -19.29
N ARG A 76 19.38 -13.46 -20.48
CA ARG A 76 18.47 -14.52 -20.92
C ARG A 76 19.13 -15.91 -20.94
N SER A 77 20.43 -15.94 -21.12
CA SER A 77 21.25 -17.15 -21.01
C SER A 77 22.57 -16.83 -20.31
N GLY A 78 23.06 -17.78 -19.49
CA GLY A 78 24.32 -17.64 -18.79
C GLY A 78 24.18 -17.16 -17.33
N ALA A 79 25.31 -16.86 -16.72
CA ALA A 79 25.41 -16.47 -15.32
C ALA A 79 24.96 -15.00 -15.10
N PRO A 80 24.43 -14.65 -13.91
CA PRO A 80 24.14 -13.27 -13.57
C PRO A 80 25.43 -12.43 -13.55
N ARG A 81 25.32 -11.20 -14.07
CA ARG A 81 26.42 -10.24 -14.10
C ARG A 81 26.22 -9.24 -12.95
N PRO A 82 27.17 -9.10 -12.03
CA PRO A 82 27.08 -8.09 -10.98
C PRO A 82 27.14 -6.68 -11.58
N VAL A 83 26.33 -5.77 -11.03
CA VAL A 83 26.41 -4.35 -11.35
C VAL A 83 27.45 -3.72 -10.44
N ALA A 84 28.63 -3.41 -10.99
CA ALA A 84 29.71 -2.79 -10.23
C ALA A 84 29.41 -1.30 -9.97
N TYR A 85 29.77 -0.83 -8.78
CA TYR A 85 29.69 0.59 -8.48
C TYR A 85 30.78 1.35 -9.27
N ASP A 86 30.37 2.43 -9.89
CA ASP A 86 31.24 3.42 -10.51
C ASP A 86 30.71 4.81 -10.18
N GLN A 87 31.54 5.62 -9.56
CA GLN A 87 31.18 7.00 -9.19
C GLN A 87 30.76 7.85 -10.40
N ARG A 88 31.28 7.56 -11.59
CA ARG A 88 30.95 8.28 -12.84
C ARG A 88 29.49 8.11 -13.26
N LEU A 89 28.78 7.11 -12.73
CA LEU A 89 27.34 6.95 -12.93
C LEU A 89 26.51 8.08 -12.33
N PHE A 90 27.11 8.88 -11.44
CA PHE A 90 26.42 9.91 -10.66
C PHE A 90 27.01 11.29 -10.86
N ASP A 91 26.14 12.30 -10.72
CA ASP A 91 26.52 13.63 -10.30
C ASP A 91 26.39 13.68 -8.77
N LEU A 92 27.50 13.87 -8.08
CA LEU A 92 27.52 13.83 -6.61
C LEU A 92 27.12 15.17 -5.96
N GLY A 93 26.91 16.21 -6.77
CA GLY A 93 26.61 17.53 -6.26
C GLY A 93 27.78 18.21 -5.53
N LYS A 94 27.54 19.40 -5.04
CA LYS A 94 28.57 20.25 -4.43
C LYS A 94 29.08 19.77 -3.07
N ASP A 95 28.22 19.05 -2.31
CA ASP A 95 28.58 18.62 -0.94
C ASP A 95 29.63 17.49 -0.92
N LEU A 96 29.77 16.79 -2.03
CA LEU A 96 30.73 15.72 -2.22
C LEU A 96 31.79 16.06 -3.27
N ALA A 97 31.93 17.35 -3.58
CA ALA A 97 32.94 17.79 -4.56
C ALA A 97 34.35 17.36 -4.14
N GLY A 98 35.09 16.74 -5.07
CA GLY A 98 36.42 16.23 -4.81
C GLY A 98 36.49 14.93 -4.00
N GLN A 99 35.38 14.35 -3.58
CA GLN A 99 35.35 13.04 -2.93
C GLN A 99 35.54 11.91 -3.97
N SER A 100 36.18 10.85 -3.53
CA SER A 100 36.32 9.60 -4.30
C SER A 100 35.93 8.42 -3.44
N PHE A 101 35.13 7.53 -3.99
CA PHE A 101 34.62 6.36 -3.27
C PHE A 101 35.11 5.05 -3.89
N ALA A 102 35.31 4.06 -3.04
CA ALA A 102 35.79 2.77 -3.45
C ALA A 102 34.80 2.02 -4.35
N PRO A 103 35.26 1.18 -5.30
CA PRO A 103 34.40 0.42 -6.21
C PRO A 103 33.44 -0.55 -5.51
N ASP A 104 33.71 -0.89 -4.26
CA ASP A 104 32.90 -1.79 -3.44
C ASP A 104 31.82 -1.04 -2.62
N LEU A 105 31.68 0.29 -2.76
CA LEU A 105 30.63 1.05 -2.09
C LEU A 105 29.23 0.46 -2.37
N GLY A 106 28.97 0.03 -3.59
CA GLY A 106 27.67 -0.54 -3.99
C GLY A 106 26.54 0.49 -4.01
N PHE A 107 25.31 0.01 -4.04
CA PHE A 107 24.11 0.82 -4.23
C PHE A 107 23.13 0.61 -3.08
N ALA A 108 22.20 1.56 -2.90
CA ALA A 108 21.12 1.48 -1.92
C ALA A 108 19.85 0.82 -2.49
N GLY A 109 19.73 0.77 -3.81
CA GLY A 109 18.56 0.27 -4.52
C GLY A 109 18.57 0.71 -5.98
N PHE A 110 17.43 0.61 -6.64
CA PHE A 110 17.28 0.98 -8.04
C PHE A 110 15.85 1.41 -8.36
N ARG A 111 15.69 2.07 -9.50
CA ARG A 111 14.42 2.44 -10.08
C ARG A 111 14.33 1.98 -11.53
N LEU A 112 13.13 1.65 -11.94
CA LEU A 112 12.83 1.22 -13.31
C LEU A 112 12.05 2.28 -14.04
N HIS A 113 12.41 2.44 -15.31
CA HIS A 113 11.76 3.33 -16.26
C HIS A 113 11.14 2.51 -17.40
N TYR A 114 10.04 3.00 -17.94
CA TYR A 114 9.31 2.37 -19.04
C TYR A 114 8.85 3.41 -20.07
N ALA A 115 8.85 3.01 -21.34
CA ALA A 115 8.32 3.82 -22.43
C ALA A 115 6.80 3.62 -22.53
N PHE A 116 6.01 4.41 -21.81
CA PHE A 116 4.56 4.40 -21.94
C PHE A 116 4.13 4.91 -23.32
N SER A 117 3.13 4.28 -23.93
CA SER A 117 2.69 4.57 -25.30
C SER A 117 2.01 5.94 -25.42
N ASP A 118 1.40 6.41 -24.33
CA ASP A 118 0.61 7.63 -24.28
C ASP A 118 1.39 8.82 -23.67
N ALA A 119 2.73 8.75 -23.70
CA ALA A 119 3.58 9.85 -23.26
C ALA A 119 3.14 11.18 -23.89
N PRO A 120 3.06 12.28 -23.15
CA PRO A 120 2.66 13.58 -23.69
C PRO A 120 3.43 13.92 -24.96
N LYS A 121 2.74 14.44 -25.98
CA LYS A 121 3.30 14.76 -27.31
C LYS A 121 4.58 15.63 -27.28
N ASN A 122 4.91 16.21 -26.14
CA ASN A 122 6.07 17.09 -25.91
C ASN A 122 7.32 16.35 -25.43
N ARG A 123 7.31 15.02 -25.31
CA ARG A 123 8.46 14.25 -24.85
C ARG A 123 9.27 13.72 -26.03
N PRO A 124 10.61 13.67 -25.91
CA PRO A 124 11.46 13.19 -27.01
C PRO A 124 11.18 11.72 -27.30
N PRO A 125 11.38 11.28 -28.55
CA PRO A 125 11.26 9.85 -28.92
C PRO A 125 12.13 8.97 -28.02
N GLY A 126 11.54 7.87 -27.52
CA GLY A 126 12.23 6.92 -26.63
C GLY A 126 12.36 7.40 -25.18
N PHE A 127 11.64 8.46 -24.79
CA PHE A 127 11.56 8.86 -23.40
C PHE A 127 10.93 7.75 -22.56
N GLN A 128 11.56 7.47 -21.42
CA GLN A 128 11.08 6.48 -20.47
C GLN A 128 10.82 7.15 -19.13
N GLU A 129 9.65 6.88 -18.57
CA GLU A 129 9.26 7.41 -17.26
C GLU A 129 9.57 6.43 -16.15
N GLU A 130 9.97 6.95 -15.00
CA GLU A 130 10.08 6.18 -13.77
C GLU A 130 8.70 5.68 -13.34
N PHE A 131 8.58 4.39 -13.03
CA PHE A 131 7.31 3.78 -12.64
C PHE A 131 7.42 2.82 -11.45
N LEU A 132 8.63 2.38 -11.10
CA LEU A 132 8.87 1.47 -9.99
C LEU A 132 10.20 1.77 -9.32
N VAL A 133 10.17 1.81 -7.99
CA VAL A 133 11.33 2.03 -7.12
C VAL A 133 11.47 0.88 -6.14
N PHE A 134 12.68 0.38 -5.94
CA PHE A 134 13.10 -0.46 -4.81
C PHE A 134 14.14 0.29 -4.01
N LEU A 135 13.80 0.76 -2.81
CA LEU A 135 14.69 1.53 -1.96
C LEU A 135 14.27 1.43 -0.48
N GLY A 136 15.23 1.08 0.37
CA GLY A 136 15.06 0.98 1.82
C GLY A 136 14.37 -0.31 2.26
N ALA A 137 14.97 -1.08 3.18
CA ALA A 137 14.47 -2.36 3.66
C ALA A 137 13.89 -3.22 2.52
N SER A 138 12.62 -3.63 2.60
CA SER A 138 11.92 -4.34 1.52
C SER A 138 10.83 -3.51 0.86
N TYR A 139 10.94 -2.18 0.91
CA TYR A 139 9.97 -1.27 0.30
C TYR A 139 10.10 -1.22 -1.23
N PHE A 140 8.96 -1.10 -1.88
CA PHE A 140 8.87 -0.73 -3.29
C PHE A 140 7.64 0.13 -3.54
N ARG A 141 7.76 1.03 -4.53
CA ARG A 141 6.69 1.95 -4.94
C ARG A 141 6.40 1.74 -6.42
N LEU A 142 5.13 1.53 -6.75
CA LEU A 142 4.65 1.30 -8.12
C LEU A 142 3.63 2.37 -8.47
N ARG A 143 3.71 2.93 -9.68
CA ARG A 143 2.70 3.81 -10.25
C ARG A 143 2.30 3.37 -11.66
N GLY A 144 1.13 3.78 -12.10
CA GLY A 144 0.67 3.63 -13.47
C GLY A 144 1.06 4.81 -14.36
N ASP A 145 0.67 4.72 -15.62
CA ASP A 145 0.81 5.82 -16.57
C ASP A 145 -0.02 7.03 -16.10
N GLY A 146 0.56 8.23 -16.20
CA GLY A 146 -0.08 9.48 -15.76
C GLY A 146 -0.30 9.64 -14.25
N GLN A 147 0.11 8.66 -13.43
CA GLN A 147 -0.01 8.71 -11.96
C GLN A 147 1.26 9.25 -11.31
N GLU A 148 1.12 9.79 -10.10
CA GLU A 148 2.24 10.13 -9.22
C GLU A 148 2.53 9.00 -8.23
N TYR A 149 3.68 9.06 -7.52
CA TYR A 149 3.93 8.14 -6.41
C TYR A 149 3.11 8.55 -5.18
N GLY A 150 2.38 7.59 -4.62
CA GLY A 150 1.70 7.69 -3.34
C GLY A 150 2.25 6.67 -2.35
N LEU A 151 1.39 5.75 -1.94
CA LEU A 151 1.72 4.70 -0.98
C LEU A 151 2.84 3.75 -1.47
N SER A 152 3.41 3.02 -0.53
CA SER A 152 4.43 1.99 -0.75
C SER A 152 3.85 0.60 -0.50
N ALA A 153 4.47 -0.41 -1.11
CA ALA A 153 4.33 -1.81 -0.70
C ALA A 153 5.65 -2.31 -0.10
N ARG A 154 5.59 -3.41 0.64
CA ARG A 154 6.76 -4.07 1.24
C ARG A 154 6.79 -5.55 0.88
N GLY A 155 7.96 -6.17 0.97
CA GLY A 155 8.07 -7.62 0.88
C GLY A 155 7.32 -8.31 2.01
N LEU A 156 7.61 -7.94 3.25
CA LEU A 156 7.02 -8.53 4.45
C LEU A 156 7.02 -7.51 5.59
N ALA A 157 5.99 -7.56 6.45
CA ALA A 157 5.93 -6.84 7.71
C ALA A 157 5.93 -7.84 8.87
N ILE A 158 6.74 -7.59 9.91
CA ILE A 158 6.84 -8.49 11.06
C ILE A 158 6.64 -7.69 12.34
N GLY A 159 5.61 -8.07 13.11
CA GLY A 159 5.34 -7.45 14.40
C GLY A 159 4.86 -6.01 14.31
N THR A 160 4.24 -5.57 13.20
CA THR A 160 3.69 -4.22 13.07
C THR A 160 2.75 -3.90 14.23
N GLY A 161 3.05 -2.83 14.97
CA GLY A 161 2.31 -2.43 16.18
C GLY A 161 2.48 -3.38 17.37
N ALA A 162 3.48 -4.26 17.37
CA ALA A 162 3.83 -5.05 18.55
C ALA A 162 4.58 -4.20 19.58
N PRO A 163 4.38 -4.45 20.89
CA PRO A 163 5.10 -3.71 21.94
C PRO A 163 6.62 -3.81 21.86
N GLU A 164 7.13 -4.93 21.33
CA GLU A 164 8.55 -5.22 21.16
C GLU A 164 9.17 -4.45 19.97
N GLY A 165 8.34 -3.80 19.18
CA GLY A 165 8.72 -3.09 17.95
C GLY A 165 8.56 -3.94 16.69
N GLU A 166 8.61 -3.27 15.56
CA GLU A 166 8.50 -3.86 14.23
C GLU A 166 9.88 -4.28 13.71
N GLU A 167 9.97 -5.47 13.11
CA GLU A 167 11.14 -5.89 12.36
C GLU A 167 10.95 -5.59 10.87
N PHE A 168 11.96 -4.95 10.26
CA PHE A 168 11.97 -4.56 8.85
C PHE A 168 12.93 -5.47 8.07
N PRO A 169 12.42 -6.53 7.41
CA PRO A 169 13.25 -7.34 6.52
C PRO A 169 13.82 -6.53 5.37
N ASP A 170 15.08 -6.81 4.98
CA ASP A 170 15.76 -6.13 3.88
C ASP A 170 15.76 -6.98 2.61
N PHE A 171 15.57 -6.36 1.45
CA PHE A 171 16.01 -6.95 0.20
C PHE A 171 17.54 -6.77 0.06
N VAL A 172 18.26 -7.86 0.25
CA VAL A 172 19.74 -7.85 0.26
C VAL A 172 20.37 -8.08 -1.12
N ALA A 173 19.58 -8.55 -2.08
CA ALA A 173 20.00 -8.71 -3.46
C ALA A 173 18.82 -8.70 -4.43
N HIS A 174 19.08 -8.18 -5.64
CA HIS A 174 18.13 -8.22 -6.75
C HIS A 174 18.82 -8.70 -8.04
N TRP A 175 18.07 -9.45 -8.84
CA TRP A 175 18.44 -9.85 -10.20
C TRP A 175 17.41 -9.29 -11.15
N ILE A 176 17.78 -8.30 -11.95
CA ILE A 176 16.94 -7.70 -12.98
C ILE A 176 17.11 -8.59 -14.22
N CYS A 177 16.07 -9.31 -14.60
CA CYS A 177 16.12 -10.24 -15.73
C CYS A 177 16.03 -9.48 -17.06
N GLU A 178 16.97 -9.72 -17.96
CA GLU A 178 16.93 -9.13 -19.31
C GLU A 178 15.68 -9.63 -20.05
N PRO A 179 14.75 -8.74 -20.45
CA PRO A 179 13.56 -9.10 -21.22
C PRO A 179 13.90 -9.32 -22.70
N ASP A 180 12.94 -9.83 -23.47
CA ASP A 180 13.01 -9.75 -24.94
C ASP A 180 13.04 -8.29 -25.40
N ALA A 181 13.57 -8.05 -26.60
CA ALA A 181 13.78 -6.69 -27.11
C ALA A 181 12.51 -5.83 -27.07
N GLU A 182 11.36 -6.41 -27.43
CA GLU A 182 10.06 -5.74 -27.52
C GLU A 182 9.14 -6.07 -26.33
N ALA A 183 9.68 -6.69 -25.27
CA ALA A 183 8.86 -7.07 -24.11
C ALA A 183 8.18 -5.86 -23.46
N ARG A 184 6.94 -6.08 -23.02
CA ARG A 184 6.15 -5.12 -22.24
C ARG A 184 6.06 -5.52 -20.77
N THR A 185 6.74 -6.59 -20.40
CA THR A 185 6.83 -7.07 -19.02
C THR A 185 8.28 -7.26 -18.62
N LEU A 186 8.56 -7.06 -17.36
CA LEU A 186 9.90 -7.23 -16.79
C LEU A 186 9.83 -8.11 -15.55
N THR A 187 10.82 -8.99 -15.38
CA THR A 187 10.95 -9.82 -14.18
C THR A 187 12.11 -9.34 -13.33
N VAL A 188 11.86 -9.20 -12.02
CA VAL A 188 12.88 -8.98 -10.99
C VAL A 188 12.80 -10.11 -9.98
N LEU A 189 13.94 -10.73 -9.68
CA LEU A 189 14.06 -11.67 -8.56
C LEU A 189 14.74 -10.96 -7.39
N SER A 190 14.31 -11.24 -6.17
CA SER A 190 14.85 -10.59 -4.98
C SER A 190 15.03 -11.57 -3.84
N LEU A 191 16.11 -11.39 -3.10
CA LEU A 191 16.43 -12.13 -1.88
C LEU A 191 16.20 -11.24 -0.68
N LEU A 192 15.30 -11.66 0.19
CA LEU A 192 14.97 -11.00 1.45
C LEU A 192 15.69 -11.68 2.60
N ASP A 193 16.19 -10.91 3.55
CA ASP A 193 16.80 -11.42 4.77
C ASP A 193 16.53 -10.54 5.99
N SER A 194 16.37 -11.18 7.16
CA SER A 194 16.17 -10.52 8.46
C SER A 194 16.45 -11.48 9.61
N PRO A 195 16.53 -11.01 10.87
CA PRO A 195 16.72 -11.89 12.03
C PRO A 195 15.73 -13.06 12.11
N SER A 196 14.49 -12.87 11.65
CA SER A 196 13.41 -13.84 11.84
C SER A 196 13.10 -14.67 10.60
N VAL A 197 13.44 -14.21 9.39
CA VAL A 197 13.04 -14.88 8.16
C VAL A 197 13.99 -14.55 7.02
N ALA A 198 14.26 -15.53 6.15
CA ALA A 198 14.77 -15.29 4.81
C ALA A 198 13.66 -15.56 3.78
N GLY A 199 13.74 -14.92 2.61
CA GLY A 199 12.69 -15.05 1.60
C GLY A 199 13.19 -14.87 0.17
N ALA A 200 12.57 -15.58 -0.75
CA ALA A 200 12.75 -15.41 -2.19
C ALA A 200 11.51 -14.76 -2.78
N TYR A 201 11.70 -13.78 -3.66
CA TYR A 201 10.63 -13.07 -4.34
C TYR A 201 10.85 -13.06 -5.84
N ARG A 202 9.76 -13.18 -6.59
CA ARG A 202 9.67 -12.94 -8.02
C ARG A 202 8.59 -11.89 -8.26
N PHE A 203 8.97 -10.81 -8.92
CA PHE A 203 8.10 -9.73 -9.36
C PHE A 203 8.00 -9.81 -10.88
N GLU A 204 6.80 -10.05 -11.40
CA GLU A 204 6.48 -10.00 -12.82
C GLU A 204 5.66 -8.73 -13.06
N ILE A 205 6.27 -7.77 -13.73
CA ILE A 205 5.81 -6.37 -13.74
C ILE A 205 5.32 -6.03 -15.15
N ALA A 206 4.10 -5.55 -15.26
CA ALA A 206 3.47 -5.06 -16.48
C ALA A 206 3.08 -3.59 -16.28
N PRO A 207 3.92 -2.63 -16.72
CA PRO A 207 3.59 -1.20 -16.65
C PRO A 207 2.40 -0.87 -17.55
N GLY A 208 1.57 0.09 -17.13
CA GLY A 208 0.39 0.53 -17.90
C GLY A 208 -0.51 1.42 -17.04
N ASP A 209 -1.74 1.63 -17.50
CA ASP A 209 -2.83 2.21 -16.72
C ASP A 209 -4.00 1.22 -16.69
N PRO A 210 -4.12 0.47 -15.58
CA PRO A 210 -3.25 0.38 -14.41
C PRO A 210 -1.93 -0.40 -14.66
N SER A 211 -0.89 -0.12 -13.88
CA SER A 211 0.26 -1.02 -13.74
C SER A 211 -0.11 -2.23 -12.90
N ARG A 212 0.38 -3.41 -13.30
CA ARG A 212 0.14 -4.69 -12.60
C ARG A 212 1.45 -5.37 -12.27
N MET A 213 1.52 -5.95 -11.09
CA MET A 213 2.67 -6.71 -10.62
C MET A 213 2.21 -8.02 -10.00
N THR A 214 2.60 -9.16 -10.58
CA THR A 214 2.43 -10.46 -9.93
C THR A 214 3.63 -10.70 -9.03
N VAL A 215 3.36 -10.91 -7.74
CA VAL A 215 4.38 -11.23 -6.73
C VAL A 215 4.24 -12.69 -6.34
N THR A 216 5.34 -13.42 -6.46
CA THR A 216 5.49 -14.77 -5.94
C THR A 216 6.55 -14.77 -4.87
N ALA A 217 6.26 -15.33 -3.70
CA ALA A 217 7.24 -15.41 -2.63
C ALA A 217 7.31 -16.80 -2.00
N SER A 218 8.50 -17.13 -1.48
CA SER A 218 8.76 -18.29 -0.64
C SER A 218 9.49 -17.79 0.61
N LEU A 219 8.82 -17.86 1.76
CA LEU A 219 9.33 -17.41 3.06
C LEU A 219 9.85 -18.58 3.86
N HIS A 220 10.98 -18.42 4.49
CA HIS A 220 11.68 -19.44 5.29
C HIS A 220 11.93 -18.90 6.70
N PRO A 221 10.97 -19.08 7.65
CA PRO A 221 11.10 -18.57 9.00
C PRO A 221 12.24 -19.26 9.77
N ARG A 222 13.09 -18.48 10.46
CA ARG A 222 14.11 -18.95 11.39
C ARG A 222 13.53 -19.24 12.78
N ARG A 223 12.47 -18.54 13.12
CA ARG A 223 11.73 -18.69 14.36
C ARG A 223 10.22 -18.60 14.10
N ARG A 224 9.42 -18.93 15.09
CA ARG A 224 7.97 -18.74 15.04
C ARG A 224 7.64 -17.26 14.93
N LEU A 225 6.74 -16.90 14.00
CA LEU A 225 6.22 -15.56 13.79
C LEU A 225 4.70 -15.57 13.98
N ASP A 226 4.25 -15.02 15.11
CA ASP A 226 2.82 -14.95 15.44
C ASP A 226 2.12 -13.83 14.66
N LYS A 227 2.86 -12.82 14.21
CA LYS A 227 2.34 -11.66 13.49
C LYS A 227 3.21 -11.35 12.27
N ALA A 228 2.95 -12.06 11.18
CA ALA A 228 3.56 -11.82 9.88
C ALA A 228 2.52 -11.19 8.93
N GLY A 229 2.74 -9.96 8.50
CA GLY A 229 1.89 -9.25 7.53
C GLY A 229 2.31 -9.57 6.11
N LEU A 230 1.44 -10.25 5.36
CA LEU A 230 1.62 -10.61 3.96
C LEU A 230 1.09 -9.47 3.06
N ALA A 231 1.78 -9.23 1.95
CA ALA A 231 1.48 -8.18 0.98
C ALA A 231 1.23 -6.80 1.65
N PRO A 232 2.15 -6.32 2.51
CA PRO A 232 1.93 -5.09 3.27
C PRO A 232 1.90 -3.87 2.37
N LEU A 233 0.97 -2.96 2.65
CA LEU A 233 0.85 -1.62 2.08
C LEU A 233 1.13 -0.60 3.17
N THR A 234 1.84 0.46 2.83
CA THR A 234 2.19 1.53 3.76
C THR A 234 1.86 2.87 3.13
N SER A 235 1.10 3.70 3.84
CA SER A 235 0.58 4.97 3.33
C SER A 235 0.66 6.08 4.37
N MET A 236 0.31 7.28 3.96
CA MET A 236 0.21 8.47 4.80
C MET A 236 -1.23 8.98 4.80
N PHE A 237 -1.74 9.30 5.99
CA PHE A 237 -3.00 10.01 6.20
C PHE A 237 -2.82 11.04 7.31
N LEU A 238 -2.77 12.31 6.96
CA LEU A 238 -2.62 13.39 7.92
C LEU A 238 -3.98 13.93 8.35
N HIS A 239 -4.81 14.38 7.43
CA HIS A 239 -6.20 14.76 7.62
C HIS A 239 -7.00 14.65 6.32
N GLY A 240 -8.32 14.52 6.45
CA GLY A 240 -9.26 14.40 5.33
C GLY A 240 -10.70 14.62 5.81
N GLU A 241 -11.69 14.39 4.95
CA GLU A 241 -13.10 14.60 5.27
C GLU A 241 -13.69 13.57 6.25
N SER A 242 -13.05 12.41 6.42
CA SER A 242 -13.51 11.31 7.25
C SER A 242 -13.12 11.48 8.71
N GLY A 243 -14.09 11.41 9.61
CA GLY A 243 -13.91 11.34 11.04
C GLY A 243 -13.39 12.64 11.68
N PRO A 244 -12.79 12.54 12.86
CA PRO A 244 -12.26 13.69 13.60
C PRO A 244 -11.17 14.46 12.86
N GLY A 245 -10.62 13.87 11.80
CA GLY A 245 -9.60 14.47 10.95
C GLY A 245 -9.99 15.80 10.32
N ALA A 246 -11.26 15.97 9.93
CA ALA A 246 -11.75 17.25 9.41
C ALA A 246 -11.62 18.43 10.40
N ARG A 247 -11.48 18.13 11.70
CA ARG A 247 -11.15 19.13 12.74
C ARG A 247 -9.64 19.37 12.84
N ASN A 248 -8.82 18.51 12.26
CA ASN A 248 -7.38 18.56 12.40
C ASN A 248 -6.72 19.49 11.39
N ALA A 249 -7.36 19.83 10.25
CA ALA A 249 -6.83 20.82 9.33
C ALA A 249 -6.53 22.15 10.07
N GLN A 250 -7.44 22.61 10.93
CA GLN A 250 -7.19 23.77 11.80
C GLN A 250 -6.11 23.50 12.86
N ALA A 251 -5.99 22.27 13.34
CA ALA A 251 -4.97 21.89 14.31
C ALA A 251 -3.55 21.81 13.71
N PHE A 252 -3.44 21.65 12.38
CA PHE A 252 -2.18 21.66 11.65
C PHE A 252 -1.81 23.03 11.07
N ASP A 253 -2.72 24.02 11.17
CA ASP A 253 -2.54 25.32 10.52
C ASP A 253 -2.21 25.19 9.01
N ASP A 254 -2.94 24.28 8.35
CA ASP A 254 -2.76 23.93 6.94
C ASP A 254 -3.90 24.53 6.09
N PHE A 255 -3.56 25.09 4.94
CA PHE A 255 -4.55 25.65 4.01
C PHE A 255 -5.23 24.56 3.16
N ARG A 256 -4.61 23.37 3.07
CA ARG A 256 -5.11 22.24 2.29
C ARG A 256 -6.26 21.58 3.06
N PRO A 257 -7.43 21.37 2.43
CA PRO A 257 -8.55 20.70 3.10
C PRO A 257 -8.22 19.25 3.51
N GLU A 258 -7.45 18.55 2.67
CA GLU A 258 -7.06 17.15 2.87
C GLU A 258 -5.60 16.93 2.51
N VAL A 259 -4.93 16.05 3.26
CA VAL A 259 -3.54 15.66 3.01
C VAL A 259 -3.41 14.17 3.29
N HIS A 260 -3.37 13.36 2.24
CA HIS A 260 -3.22 11.91 2.35
C HIS A 260 -2.86 11.24 1.02
N ASP A 261 -2.21 10.08 1.09
CA ASP A 261 -1.89 9.20 -0.03
C ASP A 261 -2.95 8.10 -0.22
N SER A 262 -3.76 7.88 0.78
CA SER A 262 -4.92 7.01 0.75
C SER A 262 -5.98 7.54 1.70
N ASP A 263 -7.25 7.48 1.30
CA ASP A 263 -8.38 7.92 2.10
C ASP A 263 -9.10 6.77 2.82
N GLY A 264 -8.89 5.51 2.39
CA GLY A 264 -9.54 4.37 3.03
C GLY A 264 -8.96 3.00 2.66
N LEU A 265 -9.34 2.02 3.47
CA LEU A 265 -9.09 0.61 3.27
C LEU A 265 -10.34 -0.07 2.72
N VAL A 266 -10.20 -0.81 1.63
CA VAL A 266 -11.20 -1.79 1.17
C VAL A 266 -10.77 -3.19 1.59
N VAL A 267 -11.68 -3.97 2.15
CA VAL A 267 -11.52 -5.41 2.37
C VAL A 267 -12.66 -6.13 1.69
N MET A 268 -12.35 -7.09 0.83
CA MET A 268 -13.33 -7.86 0.09
C MET A 268 -13.24 -9.34 0.41
N THR A 269 -14.38 -9.93 0.73
CA THR A 269 -14.59 -11.36 0.91
C THR A 269 -15.65 -11.84 -0.09
N GLU A 270 -16.09 -13.10 -0.02
CA GLU A 270 -17.24 -13.56 -0.80
C GLU A 270 -18.57 -12.95 -0.33
N ALA A 271 -18.66 -12.65 0.96
CA ALA A 271 -19.91 -12.22 1.60
C ALA A 271 -20.04 -10.72 1.69
N ASP A 272 -18.94 -9.96 1.72
CA ASP A 272 -18.95 -8.54 2.02
C ASP A 272 -17.85 -7.78 1.30
N ARG A 273 -18.13 -6.54 0.99
CA ARG A 273 -17.18 -5.51 0.60
C ARG A 273 -17.26 -4.39 1.62
N LEU A 274 -16.18 -4.19 2.34
CA LEU A 274 -16.11 -3.23 3.44
C LEU A 274 -15.24 -2.04 3.02
N TRP A 275 -15.70 -0.84 3.31
CA TRP A 275 -14.96 0.40 3.23
C TRP A 275 -14.67 0.95 4.63
N ARG A 276 -13.40 1.13 4.96
CA ARG A 276 -12.92 1.68 6.22
C ARG A 276 -12.19 3.00 5.94
N PRO A 277 -12.85 4.16 6.12
CA PRO A 277 -12.19 5.46 6.03
C PRO A 277 -11.02 5.53 7.02
N LEU A 278 -9.88 6.08 6.59
CA LEU A 278 -8.73 6.29 7.47
C LEU A 278 -9.00 7.44 8.43
N VAL A 279 -8.41 7.35 9.62
CA VAL A 279 -8.53 8.39 10.64
C VAL A 279 -7.17 8.69 11.27
N ASN A 280 -6.99 9.95 11.68
CA ASN A 280 -5.84 10.41 12.45
C ASN A 280 -6.35 11.24 13.64
N GLY A 281 -5.51 11.53 14.61
CA GLY A 281 -5.89 12.33 15.79
C GLY A 281 -6.36 11.51 16.98
N ARG A 282 -6.11 10.22 17.01
CA ARG A 282 -6.26 9.36 18.18
C ARG A 282 -5.13 9.57 19.16
N PRO A 283 -5.33 9.28 20.48
CA PRO A 283 -4.30 9.50 21.48
C PRO A 283 -3.15 8.49 21.40
N ALA A 284 -3.36 7.33 20.77
CA ALA A 284 -2.39 6.24 20.67
C ALA A 284 -2.57 5.45 19.36
N PRO A 285 -1.53 4.72 18.92
CA PRO A 285 -1.64 3.81 17.78
C PRO A 285 -2.75 2.78 17.97
N GLN A 286 -3.45 2.45 16.89
CA GLN A 286 -4.57 1.50 16.91
C GLN A 286 -4.37 0.43 15.85
N ILE A 287 -4.84 -0.79 16.14
CA ILE A 287 -4.93 -1.89 15.20
C ILE A 287 -6.40 -2.28 15.07
N SER A 288 -6.93 -2.17 13.86
CA SER A 288 -8.22 -2.73 13.47
C SER A 288 -8.00 -4.02 12.68
N ALA A 289 -8.72 -5.09 13.01
CA ALA A 289 -8.60 -6.38 12.33
C ALA A 289 -9.93 -6.76 11.67
N PHE A 290 -9.91 -6.93 10.37
CA PHE A 290 -11.05 -7.31 9.55
C PHE A 290 -10.91 -8.77 9.15
N ARG A 291 -11.70 -9.65 9.77
CA ARG A 291 -11.67 -11.07 9.42
C ARG A 291 -12.02 -11.27 7.95
N ALA A 292 -11.17 -11.97 7.23
CA ALA A 292 -11.31 -12.21 5.80
C ALA A 292 -10.94 -13.65 5.48
N ALA A 293 -11.95 -14.52 5.45
CA ALA A 293 -11.77 -15.95 5.20
C ALA A 293 -12.92 -16.48 4.32
N PRO A 294 -12.68 -16.76 3.04
CA PRO A 294 -11.46 -16.46 2.29
C PRO A 294 -11.35 -14.98 1.86
N LEU A 295 -10.13 -14.46 1.85
CA LEU A 295 -9.87 -13.13 1.32
C LEU A 295 -9.99 -13.15 -0.21
N ARG A 296 -10.76 -12.20 -0.75
CA ARG A 296 -10.83 -11.93 -2.21
C ARG A 296 -9.87 -10.83 -2.63
N GLY A 297 -9.65 -9.86 -1.75
CA GLY A 297 -8.69 -8.80 -1.96
C GLY A 297 -8.78 -7.74 -0.88
N PHE A 298 -7.76 -6.88 -0.82
CA PHE A 298 -7.75 -5.68 0.00
C PHE A 298 -6.90 -4.60 -0.65
N GLY A 299 -7.10 -3.37 -0.24
CA GLY A 299 -6.28 -2.27 -0.75
C GLY A 299 -6.44 -0.99 0.03
N LEU A 300 -5.39 -0.21 0.08
CA LEU A 300 -5.43 1.19 0.46
C LEU A 300 -5.71 2.00 -0.80
N LEU A 301 -6.85 2.68 -0.82
CA LEU A 301 -7.32 3.41 -1.99
C LEU A 301 -7.29 4.92 -1.76
N GLN A 302 -7.20 5.66 -2.86
CA GLN A 302 -7.35 7.11 -2.91
C GLN A 302 -8.59 7.39 -3.78
N ARG A 303 -9.76 7.52 -3.17
CA ARG A 303 -11.03 7.73 -3.88
C ARG A 303 -11.26 9.19 -4.24
N GLU A 304 -10.82 10.12 -3.39
CA GLU A 304 -10.88 11.54 -3.69
C GLU A 304 -9.87 11.89 -4.78
N ARG A 305 -10.36 12.46 -5.88
CA ARG A 305 -9.57 12.81 -7.07
C ARG A 305 -9.72 14.27 -7.46
N ASN A 306 -10.43 15.06 -6.67
CA ASN A 306 -10.62 16.45 -6.96
C ASN A 306 -9.45 17.28 -6.43
N PHE A 307 -8.79 18.02 -7.31
CA PHE A 307 -7.74 18.95 -6.90
C PHE A 307 -8.18 19.91 -5.78
N ALA A 308 -9.46 20.32 -5.78
CA ALA A 308 -9.99 21.24 -4.77
C ALA A 308 -10.00 20.64 -3.34
N ALA A 309 -9.91 19.31 -3.20
CA ALA A 309 -9.77 18.65 -1.90
C ALA A 309 -8.35 18.83 -1.33
N TYR A 310 -7.34 18.96 -2.18
CA TYR A 310 -5.94 19.00 -1.75
C TYR A 310 -5.29 20.39 -1.91
N LEU A 311 -5.56 21.09 -3.01
CA LEU A 311 -4.98 22.40 -3.36
C LEU A 311 -3.44 22.40 -3.43
N ASP A 312 -2.82 21.23 -3.63
CA ASP A 312 -1.37 21.03 -3.62
C ASP A 312 -0.84 20.73 -5.03
N VAL A 313 -0.25 21.73 -5.66
CA VAL A 313 0.28 21.63 -7.03
C VAL A 313 1.60 20.86 -7.12
N GLU A 314 2.32 20.69 -6.00
CA GLU A 314 3.59 19.99 -5.93
C GLU A 314 3.38 18.50 -5.60
N ALA A 315 2.67 18.22 -4.52
CA ALA A 315 2.44 16.85 -4.06
C ALA A 315 1.45 16.07 -4.93
N ARG A 316 0.48 16.76 -5.57
CA ARG A 316 -0.51 16.19 -6.50
C ARG A 316 -1.18 14.92 -5.96
N HIS A 317 -1.70 15.00 -4.75
CA HIS A 317 -2.34 13.87 -4.08
C HIS A 317 -3.50 13.27 -4.90
N GLU A 318 -4.22 14.10 -5.66
CA GLU A 318 -5.29 13.68 -6.57
C GLU A 318 -4.83 12.72 -7.67
N ALA A 319 -3.54 12.74 -8.01
CA ALA A 319 -2.96 11.89 -9.05
C ALA A 319 -2.28 10.62 -8.49
N ARG A 320 -2.20 10.46 -7.17
CA ARG A 320 -1.56 9.30 -6.52
C ARG A 320 -2.47 8.07 -6.58
N PRO A 321 -1.97 6.88 -7.02
CA PRO A 321 -2.79 5.68 -7.12
C PRO A 321 -3.09 5.06 -5.75
N GLY A 322 -4.24 4.40 -5.62
CA GLY A 322 -4.41 3.35 -4.64
C GLY A 322 -3.67 2.08 -5.07
N HIS A 323 -3.46 1.16 -4.13
CA HIS A 323 -2.96 -0.18 -4.43
C HIS A 323 -3.98 -1.23 -4.03
N TRP A 324 -4.28 -2.16 -4.96
CA TRP A 324 -5.15 -3.30 -4.75
C TRP A 324 -4.35 -4.60 -4.76
N VAL A 325 -4.50 -5.40 -3.71
CA VAL A 325 -3.90 -6.74 -3.56
C VAL A 325 -4.97 -7.79 -3.79
N GLU A 326 -4.74 -8.66 -4.77
CA GLU A 326 -5.59 -9.82 -5.07
C GLU A 326 -4.79 -11.12 -4.84
N PRO A 327 -5.19 -11.97 -3.88
CA PRO A 327 -4.58 -13.28 -3.72
C PRO A 327 -4.71 -14.13 -4.98
N LEU A 328 -3.64 -14.83 -5.35
CA LEU A 328 -3.65 -15.74 -6.49
C LEU A 328 -3.61 -17.18 -5.99
N ALA A 329 -4.53 -18.01 -6.49
CA ALA A 329 -4.52 -19.44 -6.24
C ALA A 329 -3.27 -20.10 -6.85
N GLU A 330 -2.70 -21.07 -6.16
CA GLU A 330 -1.55 -21.83 -6.65
C GLU A 330 -1.82 -22.57 -7.97
N GLU A 331 -3.08 -22.93 -8.24
CA GLU A 331 -3.51 -23.67 -9.43
C GLU A 331 -3.39 -22.91 -10.75
N LYS A 332 -3.30 -21.61 -10.74
CA LYS A 332 -3.18 -20.80 -11.98
C LYS A 332 -1.75 -20.72 -12.54
N ARG A 333 -0.83 -21.56 -12.06
CA ARG A 333 0.55 -21.62 -12.55
C ARG A 333 0.82 -22.86 -13.36
N PRO A 334 1.28 -22.74 -14.62
CA PRO A 334 1.64 -23.88 -15.45
C PRO A 334 2.71 -24.80 -14.84
N GLU A 335 3.58 -24.26 -13.99
CA GLU A 335 4.71 -24.96 -13.38
C GLU A 335 4.34 -25.81 -12.17
N MET A 336 3.21 -25.55 -11.50
CA MET A 336 2.78 -26.29 -10.29
C MET A 336 1.71 -27.36 -10.56
N VAL A 337 1.06 -27.32 -11.70
CA VAL A 337 0.05 -28.35 -12.11
C VAL A 337 0.69 -29.73 -12.31
N ALA A 338 2.01 -29.79 -12.53
CA ALA A 338 2.74 -31.05 -12.77
C ALA A 338 2.98 -31.89 -11.51
N ALA A 339 2.70 -31.42 -10.30
CA ALA A 339 3.08 -32.09 -9.04
C ALA A 339 1.95 -32.81 -8.29
N GLY A 340 0.72 -32.89 -8.83
CA GLY A 340 -0.37 -33.70 -8.27
C GLY A 340 -0.79 -33.38 -6.81
N ALA A 341 -0.48 -32.17 -6.31
CA ALA A 341 -0.85 -31.75 -4.97
C ALA A 341 -2.29 -31.23 -4.95
N SER A 342 -3.12 -31.77 -4.05
CA SER A 342 -4.45 -31.21 -3.76
C SER A 342 -4.32 -29.71 -3.40
N PRO A 343 -5.28 -28.87 -3.82
CA PRO A 343 -5.25 -27.45 -3.49
C PRO A 343 -5.28 -27.29 -1.97
N ARG A 344 -4.15 -26.90 -1.38
CA ARG A 344 -4.10 -26.48 0.01
C ARG A 344 -4.66 -25.06 0.08
N PRO A 345 -5.39 -24.72 1.16
CA PRO A 345 -5.77 -23.34 1.39
C PRO A 345 -4.51 -22.46 1.26
N GLY A 346 -4.52 -21.50 0.34
CA GLY A 346 -3.38 -20.62 0.12
C GLY A 346 -3.05 -19.79 1.37
N ALA A 347 -1.94 -19.13 1.39
CA ALA A 347 -1.47 -18.28 2.50
C ALA A 347 -2.50 -17.22 2.95
N PHE A 348 -3.48 -16.90 2.11
CA PHE A 348 -4.57 -15.94 2.36
C PHE A 348 -5.93 -16.59 2.68
N ALA A 349 -5.98 -17.89 3.00
CA ALA A 349 -7.23 -18.64 3.19
C ALA A 349 -7.96 -18.32 4.50
N ASP A 350 -7.23 -18.15 5.58
CA ASP A 350 -7.77 -17.81 6.90
C ASP A 350 -6.88 -16.80 7.61
N GLY A 351 -7.49 -15.71 8.07
CA GLY A 351 -6.80 -14.63 8.74
C GLY A 351 -7.62 -13.35 8.76
N ALA A 352 -6.91 -12.24 8.91
CA ALA A 352 -7.51 -10.92 8.93
C ALA A 352 -6.62 -9.91 8.18
N VAL A 353 -7.24 -8.97 7.50
CA VAL A 353 -6.56 -7.74 7.11
C VAL A 353 -6.44 -6.88 8.35
N GLN A 354 -5.22 -6.56 8.75
CA GLN A 354 -4.95 -5.64 9.85
C GLN A 354 -4.61 -4.27 9.29
N LEU A 355 -5.27 -3.26 9.84
CA LEU A 355 -5.00 -1.85 9.61
C LEU A 355 -4.38 -1.29 10.88
N PHE A 356 -3.17 -0.76 10.75
CA PHE A 356 -2.45 -0.08 11.82
C PHE A 356 -2.40 1.41 11.52
N GLU A 357 -2.97 2.22 12.40
CA GLU A 357 -3.05 3.67 12.31
C GLU A 357 -2.24 4.30 13.44
N ILE A 358 -1.21 5.07 13.10
CA ILE A 358 -0.31 5.74 14.04
C ILE A 358 -0.68 7.23 14.07
N PRO A 359 -0.94 7.84 15.24
CA PRO A 359 -1.13 9.29 15.34
C PRO A 359 0.09 10.02 14.79
N SER A 360 -0.10 10.92 13.84
CA SER A 360 0.97 11.72 13.26
C SER A 360 0.55 13.17 13.10
N ARG A 361 1.53 14.08 13.22
CA ARG A 361 1.42 15.49 12.85
C ARG A 361 2.33 15.86 11.69
N GLU A 362 2.98 14.88 11.10
CA GLU A 362 4.04 15.08 10.13
C GLU A 362 3.72 14.35 8.83
N GLU A 363 3.63 15.08 7.73
CA GLU A 363 3.28 14.56 6.42
C GLU A 363 4.31 13.56 5.87
N TYR A 364 5.59 13.70 6.24
CA TYR A 364 6.64 12.78 5.78
C TYR A 364 6.60 11.41 6.48
N MET A 365 5.74 11.23 7.48
CA MET A 365 5.61 9.99 8.23
C MET A 365 4.55 9.07 7.61
N ASP A 366 4.96 7.95 7.08
CA ASP A 366 4.05 6.85 6.68
C ASP A 366 3.39 6.28 7.95
N ASN A 367 2.20 6.76 8.29
CA ASN A 367 1.50 6.44 9.54
C ASN A 367 0.39 5.40 9.40
N ILE A 368 0.22 4.83 8.20
CA ILE A 368 -0.80 3.82 7.90
C ILE A 368 -0.12 2.56 7.38
N VAL A 369 -0.48 1.39 7.95
CA VAL A 369 -0.05 0.10 7.42
C VAL A 369 -1.25 -0.83 7.32
N ALA A 370 -1.44 -1.46 6.16
CA ALA A 370 -2.42 -2.51 5.95
C ALA A 370 -1.72 -3.79 5.46
N ALA A 371 -2.04 -4.94 6.06
CA ALA A 371 -1.47 -6.23 5.66
C ALA A 371 -2.43 -7.37 6.00
N PHE A 372 -2.37 -8.46 5.24
CA PHE A 372 -3.05 -9.69 5.64
C PHE A 372 -2.20 -10.46 6.66
N VAL A 373 -2.76 -10.75 7.82
CA VAL A 373 -2.12 -11.54 8.87
C VAL A 373 -2.82 -12.90 8.94
N PRO A 374 -2.12 -14.02 8.61
CA PRO A 374 -2.68 -15.34 8.73
C PRO A 374 -3.11 -15.67 10.17
N ALA A 375 -4.19 -16.42 10.32
CA ALA A 375 -4.67 -16.87 11.62
C ALA A 375 -3.68 -17.86 12.30
N ALA A 376 -2.99 -18.66 11.50
CA ALA A 376 -1.94 -19.54 11.99
C ALA A 376 -0.57 -18.83 11.91
N PRO A 377 0.29 -18.97 12.93
CA PRO A 377 1.64 -18.43 12.89
C PRO A 377 2.50 -19.09 11.81
N LEU A 378 3.53 -18.39 11.34
CA LEU A 378 4.56 -19.01 10.54
C LEU A 378 5.53 -19.73 11.47
N GLU A 379 5.64 -21.04 11.29
CA GLU A 379 6.46 -21.89 12.15
C GLU A 379 7.91 -21.97 11.67
N ALA A 380 8.85 -22.02 12.61
CA ALA A 380 10.27 -22.17 12.31
C ALA A 380 10.53 -23.41 11.42
N GLY A 381 11.32 -23.24 10.38
CA GLY A 381 11.68 -24.31 9.45
C GLY A 381 10.56 -24.80 8.53
N LYS A 382 9.35 -24.23 8.61
CA LYS A 382 8.24 -24.54 7.69
C LYS A 382 8.09 -23.45 6.66
N PRO A 383 8.45 -23.69 5.39
CA PRO A 383 8.32 -22.69 4.34
C PRO A 383 6.85 -22.33 4.08
N LEU A 384 6.60 -21.03 3.83
CA LEU A 384 5.32 -20.53 3.33
C LEU A 384 5.51 -20.03 1.89
N ARG A 385 4.75 -20.58 0.94
CA ARG A 385 4.65 -20.06 -0.43
C ARG A 385 3.38 -19.24 -0.56
N LEU A 386 3.47 -18.10 -1.24
CA LEU A 386 2.34 -17.22 -1.50
C LEU A 386 2.46 -16.56 -2.87
N ALA A 387 1.32 -16.15 -3.41
CA ALA A 387 1.26 -15.32 -4.59
C ALA A 387 0.08 -14.37 -4.51
N TYR A 388 0.31 -13.17 -5.04
CA TYR A 388 -0.74 -12.16 -5.19
C TYR A 388 -0.45 -11.26 -6.39
N ARG A 389 -1.48 -10.57 -6.85
CA ARG A 389 -1.35 -9.48 -7.80
C ARG A 389 -1.48 -8.16 -7.07
N LEU A 390 -0.56 -7.26 -7.31
CA LEU A 390 -0.65 -5.85 -6.92
C LEU A 390 -1.02 -5.04 -8.16
N THR A 391 -2.07 -4.23 -8.07
CA THR A 391 -2.54 -3.36 -9.15
C THR A 391 -2.60 -1.93 -8.65
N THR A 392 -2.03 -0.99 -9.42
CA THR A 392 -2.28 0.44 -9.18
C THR A 392 -3.67 0.76 -9.67
N VAL A 393 -4.43 1.48 -8.86
CA VAL A 393 -5.81 1.81 -9.21
C VAL A 393 -6.03 3.31 -9.12
N GLY A 394 -6.88 3.82 -10.01
CA GLY A 394 -7.41 5.16 -9.88
C GLY A 394 -8.32 5.25 -8.67
N THR A 395 -9.63 5.36 -8.90
CA THR A 395 -10.63 5.36 -7.82
C THR A 395 -10.97 3.97 -7.32
N GLU A 396 -11.08 2.99 -8.22
CA GLU A 396 -11.54 1.62 -7.91
C GLU A 396 -10.86 0.58 -8.79
N PRO A 397 -10.61 -0.62 -8.28
CA PRO A 397 -10.14 -1.76 -9.06
C PRO A 397 -11.32 -2.39 -9.84
N THR A 398 -11.72 -1.76 -10.93
CA THR A 398 -12.94 -2.09 -11.70
C THR A 398 -13.04 -3.55 -12.15
N GLU A 399 -11.91 -4.24 -12.34
CA GLU A 399 -11.88 -5.66 -12.75
C GLU A 399 -12.11 -6.64 -11.58
N ALA A 400 -11.88 -6.19 -10.33
CA ALA A 400 -11.89 -7.06 -9.15
C ALA A 400 -13.18 -6.96 -8.34
N LEU A 401 -13.97 -5.92 -8.52
CA LEU A 401 -15.15 -5.65 -7.71
C LEU A 401 -16.41 -5.92 -8.52
N PRO A 402 -17.40 -6.67 -7.94
CA PRO A 402 -18.74 -6.75 -8.54
C PRO A 402 -19.28 -5.33 -8.75
N GLY A 403 -19.58 -4.97 -10.00
CA GLY A 403 -20.00 -3.64 -10.40
C GLY A 403 -21.42 -3.25 -9.97
N ASP A 404 -22.08 -4.08 -9.15
CA ASP A 404 -23.50 -3.94 -8.76
C ASP A 404 -23.71 -3.28 -7.40
N LEU A 405 -22.69 -3.20 -6.55
CA LEU A 405 -22.77 -2.51 -5.27
C LEU A 405 -22.39 -1.03 -5.39
N ALA A 406 -23.22 -0.17 -4.80
CA ALA A 406 -22.86 1.22 -4.61
C ALA A 406 -21.66 1.34 -3.64
N ARG A 407 -20.77 2.27 -3.92
CA ARG A 407 -19.59 2.55 -3.11
C ARG A 407 -19.80 3.77 -2.22
N VAL A 408 -19.13 3.82 -1.08
CA VAL A 408 -19.00 5.04 -0.28
C VAL A 408 -18.08 6.01 -1.03
N VAL A 409 -18.53 7.23 -1.26
CA VAL A 409 -17.76 8.27 -1.95
C VAL A 409 -17.39 9.43 -1.03
N SER A 410 -18.09 9.58 0.10
CA SER A 410 -17.82 10.64 1.06
C SER A 410 -18.29 10.22 2.46
N THR A 411 -17.56 10.65 3.48
CA THR A 411 -17.92 10.50 4.89
C THR A 411 -17.64 11.79 5.61
N ARG A 412 -18.70 12.47 6.07
CA ARG A 412 -18.59 13.68 6.87
C ARG A 412 -19.16 13.46 8.25
N VAL A 413 -18.53 14.09 9.25
CA VAL A 413 -18.96 13.97 10.63
C VAL A 413 -18.99 15.35 11.31
N GLY A 414 -20.04 15.59 12.05
CA GLY A 414 -20.22 16.85 12.77
C GLY A 414 -20.96 16.69 14.09
N SER A 415 -21.32 17.83 14.70
CA SER A 415 -22.24 17.84 15.84
C SER A 415 -23.63 17.40 15.39
N ALA A 416 -24.28 16.60 16.22
CA ALA A 416 -25.69 16.22 16.00
C ALA A 416 -26.68 17.32 16.41
N GLU A 417 -26.23 18.51 16.74
CA GLU A 417 -27.08 19.62 17.14
C GLU A 417 -27.91 20.13 15.95
N ARG A 418 -29.18 20.37 16.21
CA ARG A 418 -30.11 20.94 15.23
C ARG A 418 -30.33 22.42 15.53
N LEU A 419 -30.86 23.18 14.57
CA LEU A 419 -31.16 24.61 14.70
C LEU A 419 -32.07 24.95 15.89
N ARG A 420 -32.87 24.00 16.38
CA ARG A 420 -33.70 24.14 17.60
C ARG A 420 -33.59 22.86 18.42
N PRO A 421 -32.52 22.72 19.19
CA PRO A 421 -32.35 21.55 20.02
C PRO A 421 -33.38 21.49 21.12
N THR A 422 -34.05 20.37 21.29
CA THR A 422 -34.94 20.08 22.41
C THR A 422 -34.18 19.58 23.64
N GLU A 423 -32.93 19.21 23.46
CA GLU A 423 -31.98 18.71 24.48
C GLU A 423 -30.77 19.64 24.55
N PRO A 424 -30.08 19.73 25.69
CA PRO A 424 -28.84 20.49 25.80
C PRO A 424 -27.79 20.02 24.79
N PRO A 425 -27.01 20.93 24.23
CA PRO A 425 -25.89 20.57 23.37
C PRO A 425 -24.97 19.57 24.04
N SER A 426 -24.59 18.51 23.33
CA SER A 426 -23.59 17.53 23.78
C SER A 426 -22.51 17.39 22.74
N PRO A 427 -21.26 17.78 23.04
CA PRO A 427 -20.15 17.65 22.09
C PRO A 427 -19.84 16.20 21.75
N GLN A 428 -20.39 15.26 22.50
CA GLN A 428 -20.18 13.82 22.29
C GLN A 428 -21.17 13.23 21.27
N ARG A 429 -22.33 13.87 21.05
CA ARG A 429 -23.31 13.42 20.05
C ARG A 429 -22.78 13.76 18.65
N ARG A 430 -22.72 12.73 17.80
CA ARG A 430 -22.14 12.85 16.45
C ARG A 430 -23.19 12.55 15.39
N LEU A 431 -23.15 13.34 14.33
CA LEU A 431 -23.94 13.10 13.11
C LEU A 431 -22.95 12.74 11.99
N TYR A 432 -23.16 11.58 11.42
CA TYR A 432 -22.44 11.12 10.23
C TYR A 432 -23.33 11.31 9.01
N ALA A 433 -22.75 11.80 7.93
CA ALA A 433 -23.33 11.84 6.60
C ALA A 433 -22.44 10.99 5.68
N ILE A 434 -22.98 9.87 5.21
CA ILE A 434 -22.27 8.88 4.43
C ILE A 434 -22.90 8.83 3.04
N ASP A 435 -22.15 9.20 2.01
CA ASP A 435 -22.64 9.25 0.63
C ASP A 435 -22.25 7.99 -0.13
N PHE A 436 -23.20 7.46 -0.87
CA PHE A 436 -23.05 6.28 -1.70
C PHE A 436 -23.38 6.63 -3.16
N GLU A 437 -22.55 6.13 -4.08
CA GLU A 437 -22.78 6.20 -5.52
C GLU A 437 -22.63 4.83 -6.17
N GLY A 438 -23.46 4.56 -7.18
CA GLY A 438 -23.39 3.30 -7.92
C GLY A 438 -24.52 3.12 -8.92
N PRO A 439 -24.35 2.17 -9.87
CA PRO A 439 -25.28 2.03 -11.00
C PRO A 439 -26.66 1.53 -10.64
N ASN A 440 -26.81 0.84 -9.49
CA ASN A 440 -28.07 0.21 -9.08
C ASN A 440 -28.84 1.00 -8.01
N LEU A 441 -28.43 2.24 -7.74
CA LEU A 441 -29.18 3.12 -6.85
C LEU A 441 -30.38 3.73 -7.58
N PRO A 442 -31.59 3.74 -6.97
CA PRO A 442 -32.74 4.50 -7.50
C PRO A 442 -32.37 5.98 -7.59
N ARG A 443 -32.80 6.65 -8.69
CA ARG A 443 -32.55 8.09 -8.87
C ARG A 443 -33.46 8.96 -8.02
N ASP A 444 -34.67 8.48 -7.77
CA ASP A 444 -35.69 9.18 -6.99
C ASP A 444 -35.85 8.53 -5.62
N HIS A 445 -36.62 9.18 -4.76
CA HIS A 445 -36.98 8.64 -3.46
C HIS A 445 -37.71 7.31 -3.62
N ASP A 446 -37.22 6.30 -2.91
CA ASP A 446 -37.79 4.95 -2.93
C ASP A 446 -37.85 4.43 -1.49
N GLU A 447 -39.08 4.25 -0.98
CA GLU A 447 -39.32 3.81 0.41
C GLU A 447 -38.80 2.40 0.70
N SER A 448 -38.49 1.60 -0.33
CA SER A 448 -37.88 0.29 -0.17
C SER A 448 -36.38 0.35 0.14
N VAL A 449 -35.74 1.51 -0.08
CA VAL A 449 -34.32 1.73 0.28
C VAL A 449 -34.23 2.14 1.74
N ARG A 450 -33.50 1.39 2.52
CA ARG A 450 -33.30 1.58 3.96
C ARG A 450 -31.84 1.71 4.33
N ALA A 451 -31.59 2.51 5.36
CA ALA A 451 -30.29 2.54 6.05
C ALA A 451 -30.26 1.43 7.09
N VAL A 452 -29.33 0.51 6.96
CA VAL A 452 -29.03 -0.49 8.01
C VAL A 452 -27.80 -0.02 8.74
N VAL A 453 -27.94 0.29 10.03
CA VAL A 453 -26.86 0.85 10.85
C VAL A 453 -26.73 0.07 12.15
N THR A 454 -25.51 -0.25 12.52
CA THR A 454 -25.17 -0.89 13.80
C THR A 454 -24.04 -0.13 14.49
N ALA A 455 -24.01 -0.19 15.82
CA ALA A 455 -22.93 0.33 16.65
C ALA A 455 -22.48 -0.76 17.62
N SER A 456 -21.18 -0.89 17.87
CA SER A 456 -20.65 -1.83 18.87
C SER A 456 -20.95 -1.40 20.31
N ALA A 457 -21.22 -0.09 20.53
CA ALA A 457 -21.72 0.46 21.79
C ALA A 457 -22.42 1.79 21.55
N GLY A 458 -23.22 2.25 22.54
CA GLY A 458 -24.03 3.45 22.41
C GLY A 458 -25.34 3.20 21.66
N ALA A 459 -26.00 4.29 21.26
CA ALA A 459 -27.28 4.23 20.59
C ALA A 459 -27.23 4.93 19.22
N VAL A 460 -27.71 4.24 18.20
CA VAL A 460 -28.03 4.81 16.88
C VAL A 460 -29.47 5.34 16.92
N VAL A 461 -29.65 6.60 16.56
CA VAL A 461 -30.95 7.24 16.56
C VAL A 461 -31.49 7.32 15.13
N GLU A 462 -32.59 6.67 14.88
CA GLU A 462 -33.36 6.69 13.65
C GLU A 462 -32.56 7.01 12.38
N PRO A 463 -31.75 6.06 11.87
CA PRO A 463 -30.96 6.30 10.68
C PRO A 463 -31.88 6.56 9.47
N VAL A 464 -31.51 7.55 8.65
CA VAL A 464 -32.26 7.95 7.48
C VAL A 464 -31.45 7.72 6.23
N ALA A 465 -32.05 7.05 5.23
CA ALA A 465 -31.53 6.99 3.87
C ALA A 465 -32.32 7.98 2.99
N ALA A 466 -31.63 8.81 2.23
CA ALA A 466 -32.24 9.78 1.33
C ALA A 466 -31.46 9.88 0.01
N PRO A 467 -32.15 10.07 -1.13
CA PRO A 467 -31.47 10.33 -2.39
C PRO A 467 -30.77 11.70 -2.35
N VAL A 468 -29.67 11.81 -3.09
CA VAL A 468 -28.92 13.05 -3.31
C VAL A 468 -29.08 13.43 -4.79
N PRO A 469 -30.07 14.24 -5.16
CA PRO A 469 -30.35 14.51 -6.57
C PRO A 469 -29.19 15.16 -7.33
N GLN A 470 -28.30 15.88 -6.61
CA GLN A 470 -27.17 16.59 -7.18
C GLN A 470 -26.11 15.64 -7.75
N THR A 471 -25.97 14.44 -7.16
CA THR A 471 -24.97 13.43 -7.58
C THR A 471 -25.61 12.18 -8.20
N GLY A 472 -26.92 12.00 -7.99
CA GLY A 472 -27.64 10.78 -8.33
C GLY A 472 -27.34 9.61 -7.38
N GLY A 473 -26.67 9.90 -6.26
CA GLY A 473 -26.36 8.96 -5.20
C GLY A 473 -27.39 8.95 -4.07
N TRP A 474 -27.04 8.29 -2.99
CA TRP A 474 -27.84 8.22 -1.77
C TRP A 474 -26.96 8.53 -0.55
N ARG A 475 -27.57 9.15 0.46
CA ARG A 475 -26.94 9.49 1.73
C ARG A 475 -27.59 8.77 2.90
N ILE A 476 -26.78 8.19 3.77
CA ILE A 476 -27.21 7.76 5.10
C ILE A 476 -26.83 8.85 6.11
N TYR A 477 -27.82 9.29 6.90
CA TYR A 477 -27.60 10.08 8.10
C TYR A 477 -27.65 9.17 9.32
N VAL A 478 -26.61 9.24 10.17
CA VAL A 478 -26.49 8.47 11.41
C VAL A 478 -26.23 9.42 12.57
N GLU A 479 -27.19 9.60 13.46
CA GLU A 479 -26.92 10.20 14.76
C GLU A 479 -26.49 9.08 15.73
N TRP A 480 -25.29 9.21 16.28
CA TRP A 480 -24.78 8.32 17.31
C TRP A 480 -24.68 9.03 18.65
N ARG A 481 -25.18 8.38 19.71
CA ARG A 481 -25.10 8.81 21.09
C ARG A 481 -24.18 7.87 21.87
N PRO A 482 -23.07 8.37 22.42
CA PRO A 482 -22.16 7.54 23.16
C PRO A 482 -22.81 6.97 24.43
N PRO A 483 -22.39 5.78 24.86
CA PRO A 483 -22.78 5.28 26.20
C PRO A 483 -22.03 6.04 27.29
N ALA A 484 -22.57 6.03 28.50
CA ALA A 484 -21.90 6.57 29.66
C ALA A 484 -21.75 5.47 30.74
N PRO A 485 -20.50 5.07 31.11
CA PRO A 485 -19.23 5.53 30.58
C PRO A 485 -18.92 5.02 29.16
N LEU A 486 -17.97 5.68 28.48
CA LEU A 486 -17.43 5.14 27.23
C LEU A 486 -16.72 3.82 27.50
N PRO A 487 -16.87 2.79 26.63
CA PRO A 487 -16.14 1.55 26.75
C PRO A 487 -14.62 1.78 26.52
N PRO A 488 -13.75 0.93 27.06
CA PRO A 488 -12.36 0.93 26.65
C PRO A 488 -12.24 0.51 25.18
N GLY A 489 -11.46 1.24 24.41
CA GLY A 489 -11.25 1.00 22.98
C GLY A 489 -12.28 1.71 22.08
N ASP A 490 -12.20 1.41 20.79
CA ASP A 490 -13.04 2.06 19.79
C ASP A 490 -14.48 1.52 19.79
N VAL A 491 -15.41 2.43 19.65
CA VAL A 491 -16.77 2.08 19.21
C VAL A 491 -16.79 2.08 17.69
N ILE A 492 -17.23 1.00 17.10
CA ILE A 492 -17.33 0.84 15.65
C ILE A 492 -18.77 0.99 15.22
N LEU A 493 -18.98 1.88 14.25
CA LEU A 493 -20.23 2.04 13.53
C LEU A 493 -20.13 1.33 12.18
N ARG A 494 -21.22 0.66 11.77
CA ARG A 494 -21.37 0.08 10.44
C ARG A 494 -22.64 0.56 9.79
N ALA A 495 -22.59 0.87 8.50
CA ALA A 495 -23.74 1.32 7.75
C ALA A 495 -23.69 0.79 6.31
N TYR A 496 -24.85 0.42 5.77
CA TYR A 496 -25.04 0.10 4.36
C TYR A 496 -26.49 0.38 3.92
N LEU A 497 -26.66 0.49 2.61
CA LEU A 497 -27.99 0.60 1.99
C LEU A 497 -28.53 -0.79 1.66
N GLU A 498 -29.80 -1.00 1.98
CA GLU A 498 -30.57 -2.19 1.67
C GLU A 498 -31.81 -1.83 0.87
N LYS A 499 -32.15 -2.64 -0.12
CA LYS A 499 -33.42 -2.54 -0.86
C LYS A 499 -34.06 -3.92 -0.95
N ASP A 500 -35.32 -4.04 -0.56
CA ASP A 500 -36.09 -5.30 -0.59
C ASP A 500 -35.39 -6.47 0.10
N GLY A 501 -34.72 -6.21 1.24
CA GLY A 501 -33.97 -7.23 1.99
C GLY A 501 -32.62 -7.64 1.36
N ARG A 502 -32.17 -6.93 0.32
CA ARG A 502 -30.87 -7.16 -0.33
C ARG A 502 -29.96 -5.95 -0.13
N ARG A 503 -28.70 -6.20 0.25
CA ARG A 503 -27.70 -5.16 0.29
C ARG A 503 -27.42 -4.64 -1.13
N ILE A 504 -27.45 -3.31 -1.29
CA ILE A 504 -27.19 -2.62 -2.56
C ILE A 504 -25.95 -1.71 -2.51
N SER A 505 -25.28 -1.65 -1.37
CA SER A 505 -24.01 -0.91 -1.21
C SER A 505 -22.97 -1.74 -0.50
N GLU A 506 -21.72 -1.30 -0.57
CA GLU A 506 -20.68 -1.77 0.34
C GLU A 506 -21.00 -1.39 1.79
N THR A 507 -20.34 -2.04 2.74
CA THR A 507 -20.44 -1.73 4.16
C THR A 507 -19.43 -0.66 4.53
N TRP A 508 -19.91 0.52 4.95
CA TRP A 508 -19.09 1.51 5.64
C TRP A 508 -18.82 1.03 7.08
N ASP A 509 -17.58 1.07 7.51
CA ASP A 509 -17.12 0.64 8.85
C ASP A 509 -16.16 1.70 9.40
N ALA A 510 -16.52 2.39 10.45
CA ALA A 510 -15.67 3.46 11.00
C ALA A 510 -15.75 3.54 12.52
N PRO A 511 -14.70 4.04 13.18
CA PRO A 511 -14.75 4.39 14.59
C PRO A 511 -15.63 5.62 14.81
N ALA A 512 -16.37 5.62 15.91
CA ALA A 512 -17.27 6.68 16.31
C ALA A 512 -16.57 7.89 16.94
#